data_806ab5bcfd14dcae0b31c280070771f6
#
_entry.id   806ab5bcfd14dcae0b31c280070771f6
#
_cell.length_a   1.000
_cell.length_b   1.000
_cell.length_c   1.000
_cell.angle_alpha   90.00
_cell.angle_beta   90.00
_cell.angle_gamma   90.00
#
_symmetry.space_group_name_H-M   'P 1'
#
loop_
_entity.id
_entity.type
_entity.pdbx_description
1 polymer ?
#
loop_
_entity_poly.entity_id
_entity_poly.type
_entity_poly.pdbx_seq_one_letter_code
_entity_poly.pdbx_strand_id
1 'polypeptide(L)'
;MKNTLFLSLFFLTTLAFAGKKYEDQVIDRITCPTQKCEEGQTLDIEIPSMMEETSEDAVEKVELSEGSEHIVKMLNSGDGGQMIFEPAVIKVSVGDTVHFKAIDAAHNSVSVDGMVPSGAASWASQLSQDISVTLDTEGVYVYQCDPHLIMAMVGVIQAVSYTHLRAHE
;
A
#
# COMPACT_ATOMS: atom_id res chain seq x y z
N MET A 1 44.94 51.82 -13.74
CA MET A 1 44.12 50.67 -14.09
C MET A 1 43.58 50.12 -12.77
N LYS A 2 42.33 50.42 -12.45
CA LYS A 2 41.71 50.15 -11.12
C LYS A 2 40.81 48.93 -11.24
N ASN A 3 41.18 47.85 -10.56
CA ASN A 3 40.36 46.65 -10.39
C ASN A 3 39.37 46.89 -9.27
N THR A 4 38.08 46.90 -9.60
CA THR A 4 36.99 46.98 -8.64
C THR A 4 36.52 45.57 -8.36
N LEU A 5 36.75 45.09 -7.15
CA LEU A 5 36.32 43.78 -6.62
C LEU A 5 34.85 43.91 -6.18
N PHE A 6 33.92 43.26 -6.89
CA PHE A 6 32.54 43.18 -6.49
C PHE A 6 32.34 41.98 -5.51
N LEU A 7 32.20 42.30 -4.26
CA LEU A 7 31.86 41.34 -3.21
C LEU A 7 30.34 41.13 -3.21
N SER A 8 29.87 40.03 -3.79
CA SER A 8 28.46 39.64 -3.74
C SER A 8 28.16 38.94 -2.42
N LEU A 9 27.42 39.64 -1.57
CA LEU A 9 26.94 39.16 -0.30
C LEU A 9 25.69 38.26 -0.52
N PHE A 10 25.88 36.94 -0.52
CA PHE A 10 24.76 36.00 -0.54
C PHE A 10 24.08 35.98 0.85
N PHE A 11 22.93 36.60 0.94
CA PHE A 11 22.03 36.45 2.09
C PHE A 11 21.39 35.06 1.99
N LEU A 12 21.84 34.17 2.87
CA LEU A 12 21.23 32.86 3.10
C LEU A 12 20.00 33.09 4.01
N THR A 13 18.81 33.25 3.41
CA THR A 13 17.55 33.21 4.17
C THR A 13 17.20 31.75 4.44
N THR A 14 17.50 31.29 5.65
CA THR A 14 16.97 30.03 6.16
C THR A 14 15.46 30.19 6.37
N LEU A 15 14.66 29.66 5.46
CA LEU A 15 13.23 29.45 5.69
C LEU A 15 13.10 28.32 6.71
N ALA A 16 12.84 28.69 7.97
CA ALA A 16 12.38 27.74 8.97
C ALA A 16 10.93 27.34 8.61
N PHE A 17 10.78 26.18 8.00
CA PHE A 17 9.47 25.53 7.87
C PHE A 17 9.08 25.02 9.26
N ALA A 18 8.30 25.80 9.99
CA ALA A 18 7.60 25.33 11.17
C ALA A 18 6.55 24.31 10.71
N GLY A 19 6.85 23.02 10.90
CA GLY A 19 5.88 21.95 10.70
C GLY A 19 4.74 22.10 11.69
N LYS A 20 3.60 22.64 11.27
CA LYS A 20 2.35 22.56 12.00
C LYS A 20 1.96 21.10 12.08
N LYS A 21 1.79 20.57 13.30
CA LYS A 21 1.30 19.22 13.52
C LYS A 21 -0.04 19.04 12.81
N TYR A 22 -0.22 17.89 12.20
CA TYR A 22 -1.43 17.48 11.46
C TYR A 22 -2.71 17.54 12.30
N GLU A 23 -2.59 17.50 13.62
CA GLU A 23 -3.70 17.56 14.58
C GLU A 23 -4.47 18.89 14.56
N ASP A 24 -3.82 20.02 14.18
CA ASP A 24 -4.48 21.33 14.19
C ASP A 24 -5.33 21.62 12.95
N GLN A 25 -5.31 20.76 11.92
CA GLN A 25 -6.03 21.01 10.67
C GLN A 25 -7.43 20.36 10.57
N VAL A 26 -7.78 19.46 11.49
CA VAL A 26 -9.05 18.74 11.44
C VAL A 26 -10.19 19.52 12.11
N ILE A 27 -9.87 20.41 13.04
CA ILE A 27 -10.89 21.11 13.86
C ILE A 27 -11.49 22.32 13.13
N ASP A 28 -10.78 22.94 12.19
CA ASP A 28 -11.23 24.18 11.53
C ASP A 28 -12.24 23.97 10.37
N ARG A 29 -12.68 22.73 10.09
CA ARG A 29 -13.59 22.43 8.98
C ARG A 29 -15.00 22.02 9.34
N ILE A 30 -15.35 22.05 10.62
CA ILE A 30 -16.76 21.92 11.01
C ILE A 30 -17.33 23.33 11.14
N THR A 31 -17.46 24.04 10.03
CA THR A 31 -18.31 25.21 9.92
C THR A 31 -19.74 24.72 9.85
N CYS A 32 -20.52 24.99 10.89
CA CYS A 32 -21.97 24.86 10.87
C CYS A 32 -22.52 25.65 9.67
N PRO A 33 -23.27 25.01 8.74
CA PRO A 33 -24.00 25.74 7.73
C PRO A 33 -25.21 26.39 8.43
N THR A 34 -25.11 27.70 8.65
CA THR A 34 -26.23 28.61 8.93
C THR A 34 -27.27 28.14 9.94
N GLN A 35 -26.99 28.31 11.24
CA GLN A 35 -27.95 28.81 12.22
C GLN A 35 -27.29 28.87 13.61
N LYS A 36 -27.03 30.10 14.05
CA LYS A 36 -26.84 30.55 15.43
C LYS A 36 -26.58 29.43 16.47
N CYS A 37 -25.33 29.04 16.63
CA CYS A 37 -24.90 28.28 17.79
C CYS A 37 -24.83 29.25 18.98
N GLU A 38 -25.73 29.14 19.93
CA GLU A 38 -25.64 29.86 21.20
C GLU A 38 -24.52 29.24 22.03
N GLU A 39 -23.68 30.10 22.59
CA GLU A 39 -22.55 29.75 23.44
C GLU A 39 -23.06 28.93 24.64
N GLY A 40 -22.70 27.63 24.72
CA GLY A 40 -23.00 26.78 25.87
C GLY A 40 -23.73 25.46 25.59
N GLN A 41 -24.06 25.12 24.36
CA GLN A 41 -24.61 23.78 24.04
C GLN A 41 -23.50 22.81 23.66
N THR A 42 -23.14 21.93 24.59
CA THR A 42 -22.42 20.68 24.26
C THR A 42 -23.40 19.79 23.52
N LEU A 43 -23.12 19.52 22.24
CA LEU A 43 -23.79 18.45 21.51
C LEU A 43 -23.31 17.13 22.10
N ASP A 44 -24.12 16.52 22.93
CA ASP A 44 -23.98 15.11 23.31
C ASP A 44 -24.32 14.29 22.06
N ILE A 45 -23.31 14.05 21.21
CA ILE A 45 -23.40 13.08 20.13
C ILE A 45 -23.30 11.73 20.82
N GLU A 46 -24.44 11.09 21.09
CA GLU A 46 -24.47 9.68 21.38
C GLU A 46 -23.96 8.95 20.11
N ILE A 47 -22.68 8.60 20.12
CA ILE A 47 -22.12 7.69 19.14
C ILE A 47 -22.79 6.35 19.40
N PRO A 48 -23.58 5.81 18.44
CA PRO A 48 -24.17 4.49 18.64
C PRO A 48 -23.07 3.49 18.99
N SER A 49 -23.27 2.70 20.02
CA SER A 49 -22.34 1.68 20.54
C SER A 49 -22.02 0.55 19.53
N MET A 50 -22.35 0.75 18.25
CA MET A 50 -22.08 -0.18 17.16
C MET A 50 -20.67 -0.02 16.55
N MET A 51 -19.84 0.89 17.05
CA MET A 51 -18.43 1.05 16.58
C MET A 51 -17.40 0.42 17.52
N GLU A 52 -17.81 -0.30 18.55
CA GLU A 52 -16.89 -0.86 19.57
C GLU A 52 -16.72 -2.38 19.50
N GLU A 53 -16.98 -2.99 18.35
CA GLU A 53 -16.58 -4.37 18.08
C GLU A 53 -15.80 -4.47 16.76
N THR A 54 -14.67 -3.78 16.65
CA THR A 54 -13.59 -4.31 15.84
C THR A 54 -12.91 -5.38 16.68
N SER A 55 -13.46 -6.60 16.59
CA SER A 55 -12.82 -7.77 17.17
C SER A 55 -11.42 -7.88 16.55
N GLU A 56 -10.38 -7.76 17.37
CA GLU A 56 -8.99 -8.06 16.98
C GLU A 56 -8.83 -9.50 16.46
N ASP A 57 -9.86 -10.33 16.60
CA ASP A 57 -9.95 -11.72 16.16
C ASP A 57 -10.24 -11.93 14.66
N ALA A 58 -10.47 -10.88 13.88
CA ALA A 58 -10.81 -10.99 12.45
C ALA A 58 -9.65 -10.75 11.48
N VAL A 59 -8.43 -10.47 11.97
CA VAL A 59 -7.25 -10.37 11.11
C VAL A 59 -6.67 -11.77 10.93
N GLU A 60 -7.07 -12.44 9.84
CA GLU A 60 -6.41 -13.69 9.43
C GLU A 60 -4.93 -13.42 9.20
N LYS A 61 -4.09 -13.99 10.07
CA LYS A 61 -2.65 -13.86 9.98
C LYS A 61 -2.14 -14.70 8.82
N VAL A 62 -1.68 -14.04 7.77
CA VAL A 62 -1.06 -14.72 6.63
C VAL A 62 0.30 -15.27 7.08
N GLU A 63 0.40 -16.60 7.10
CA GLU A 63 1.65 -17.28 7.42
C GLU A 63 2.62 -17.22 6.24
N LEU A 64 3.91 -17.33 6.54
CA LEU A 64 4.94 -17.37 5.52
C LEU A 64 4.78 -18.62 4.65
N SER A 65 4.79 -18.43 3.34
CA SER A 65 4.77 -19.52 2.37
C SER A 65 6.10 -20.30 2.38
N GLU A 66 6.04 -21.62 2.33
CA GLU A 66 7.23 -22.47 2.31
C GLU A 66 7.89 -22.49 0.92
N GLY A 67 9.21 -22.61 0.91
CA GLY A 67 10.00 -22.70 -0.34
C GLY A 67 10.36 -21.32 -0.90
N SER A 68 11.02 -21.34 -2.06
CA SER A 68 11.51 -20.13 -2.77
C SER A 68 10.75 -19.84 -4.07
N GLU A 69 9.82 -20.72 -4.46
CA GLU A 69 9.01 -20.64 -5.67
C GLU A 69 7.54 -20.71 -5.28
N HIS A 70 6.78 -19.67 -5.58
CA HIS A 70 5.37 -19.54 -5.19
C HIS A 70 4.50 -19.39 -6.43
N ILE A 71 3.30 -19.97 -6.42
CA ILE A 71 2.36 -19.92 -7.55
C ILE A 71 1.14 -19.10 -7.15
N VAL A 72 0.81 -18.10 -7.97
CA VAL A 72 -0.45 -17.35 -7.92
C VAL A 72 -1.19 -17.60 -9.22
N LYS A 73 -2.37 -18.18 -9.12
CA LYS A 73 -3.23 -18.45 -10.27
C LYS A 73 -4.11 -17.25 -10.59
N MET A 74 -4.33 -17.01 -11.86
CA MET A 74 -5.28 -16.02 -12.38
C MET A 74 -6.51 -16.77 -12.86
N LEU A 75 -7.66 -16.54 -12.18
CA LEU A 75 -8.86 -17.37 -12.34
C LEU A 75 -10.10 -16.52 -12.60
N ASN A 76 -10.99 -17.05 -13.47
CA ASN A 76 -12.35 -16.54 -13.61
C ASN A 76 -13.19 -16.82 -12.36
N SER A 77 -12.93 -17.95 -11.67
CA SER A 77 -13.66 -18.36 -10.46
C SER A 77 -12.78 -19.27 -9.61
N GLY A 78 -12.82 -19.10 -8.30
CA GLY A 78 -12.12 -19.92 -7.32
C GLY A 78 -12.80 -19.80 -5.95
N ASP A 79 -12.12 -20.26 -4.89
CA ASP A 79 -12.69 -20.29 -3.53
C ASP A 79 -13.03 -18.90 -2.99
N GLY A 80 -12.28 -17.87 -3.38
CA GLY A 80 -12.48 -16.48 -2.96
C GLY A 80 -13.52 -15.72 -3.77
N GLY A 81 -14.09 -16.28 -4.84
CA GLY A 81 -15.09 -15.60 -5.68
C GLY A 81 -14.81 -15.65 -7.17
N GLN A 82 -15.19 -14.58 -7.87
CA GLN A 82 -15.01 -14.45 -9.32
C GLN A 82 -13.94 -13.41 -9.64
N MET A 83 -13.23 -13.63 -10.75
CA MET A 83 -12.14 -12.78 -11.23
C MET A 83 -11.12 -12.53 -10.11
N ILE A 84 -10.38 -13.57 -9.77
CA ILE A 84 -9.49 -13.55 -8.61
C ILE A 84 -8.07 -14.01 -8.93
N PHE A 85 -7.13 -13.55 -8.10
CA PHE A 85 -5.85 -14.20 -7.89
C PHE A 85 -5.99 -15.23 -6.76
N GLU A 86 -5.42 -16.41 -6.92
CA GLU A 86 -5.46 -17.45 -5.89
C GLU A 86 -4.06 -18.05 -5.65
N PRO A 87 -3.50 -17.86 -4.43
CA PRO A 87 -4.01 -17.01 -3.36
C PRO A 87 -3.92 -15.51 -3.70
N ALA A 88 -4.85 -14.70 -3.15
CA ALA A 88 -4.86 -13.25 -3.35
C ALA A 88 -3.82 -12.53 -2.48
N VAL A 89 -3.48 -13.12 -1.33
CA VAL A 89 -2.48 -12.58 -0.39
C VAL A 89 -1.47 -13.68 -0.07
N ILE A 90 -0.18 -13.36 -0.23
CA ILE A 90 0.92 -14.27 0.13
C ILE A 90 2.00 -13.51 0.88
N LYS A 91 2.69 -14.23 1.76
CA LYS A 91 3.87 -13.75 2.46
C LYS A 91 5.05 -14.65 2.10
N VAL A 92 6.12 -14.04 1.61
CA VAL A 92 7.28 -14.73 1.03
C VAL A 92 8.58 -14.13 1.55
N SER A 93 9.71 -14.79 1.31
CA SER A 93 11.02 -14.25 1.65
C SER A 93 11.57 -13.35 0.54
N VAL A 94 12.39 -12.38 0.91
CA VAL A 94 13.17 -11.63 -0.08
C VAL A 94 14.10 -12.58 -0.83
N GLY A 95 14.09 -12.49 -2.15
CA GLY A 95 14.81 -13.38 -3.07
C GLY A 95 13.94 -14.50 -3.66
N ASP A 96 12.75 -14.72 -3.13
CA ASP A 96 11.80 -15.69 -3.68
C ASP A 96 11.21 -15.22 -5.01
N THR A 97 10.75 -16.20 -5.80
CA THR A 97 10.11 -15.96 -7.09
C THR A 97 8.62 -16.31 -7.03
N VAL A 98 7.79 -15.38 -7.49
CA VAL A 98 6.35 -15.58 -7.62
C VAL A 98 5.99 -15.79 -9.09
N HIS A 99 5.36 -16.92 -9.38
CA HIS A 99 4.88 -17.29 -10.70
C HIS A 99 3.39 -17.01 -10.82
N PHE A 100 3.02 -16.01 -11.59
CA PHE A 100 1.64 -15.74 -11.94
C PHE A 100 1.26 -16.62 -13.13
N LYS A 101 0.29 -17.52 -12.93
CA LYS A 101 -0.17 -18.48 -13.93
C LYS A 101 -1.52 -18.08 -14.49
N ALA A 102 -1.59 -17.82 -15.79
CA ALA A 102 -2.83 -17.55 -16.51
C ALA A 102 -3.58 -18.88 -16.77
N ILE A 103 -4.24 -19.40 -15.72
CA ILE A 103 -5.05 -20.62 -15.83
C ILE A 103 -6.25 -20.37 -16.74
N ASP A 104 -6.93 -19.24 -16.51
CA ASP A 104 -8.01 -18.78 -17.38
C ASP A 104 -7.53 -17.63 -18.27
N ALA A 105 -8.20 -17.47 -19.41
CA ALA A 105 -7.86 -16.44 -20.37
C ALA A 105 -8.32 -15.04 -19.92
N ALA A 106 -7.78 -14.01 -20.58
CA ALA A 106 -8.10 -12.60 -20.40
C ALA A 106 -7.67 -11.99 -19.05
N HIS A 107 -6.74 -12.62 -18.35
CA HIS A 107 -6.10 -12.07 -17.15
C HIS A 107 -4.67 -11.63 -17.43
N ASN A 108 -4.19 -10.68 -16.64
CA ASN A 108 -2.79 -10.32 -16.53
C ASN A 108 -2.43 -10.02 -15.07
N SER A 109 -1.14 -9.92 -14.77
CA SER A 109 -0.63 -9.43 -13.51
C SER A 109 0.21 -8.19 -13.75
N VAL A 110 -0.15 -7.08 -13.12
CA VAL A 110 0.52 -5.79 -13.25
C VAL A 110 0.73 -5.21 -11.86
N SER A 111 1.95 -4.84 -11.53
CA SER A 111 2.23 -4.11 -10.28
C SER A 111 1.59 -2.72 -10.32
N VAL A 112 0.96 -2.30 -9.22
CA VAL A 112 0.33 -0.99 -9.12
C VAL A 112 1.39 0.08 -8.89
N ASP A 113 1.39 1.13 -9.71
CA ASP A 113 2.34 2.22 -9.62
C ASP A 113 2.27 2.91 -8.25
N GLY A 114 3.42 3.14 -7.64
CA GLY A 114 3.52 3.71 -6.29
C GLY A 114 3.11 2.77 -5.14
N MET A 115 2.71 1.53 -5.42
CA MET A 115 2.33 0.52 -4.44
C MET A 115 3.27 -0.69 -4.44
N VAL A 116 4.52 -0.47 -4.78
CA VAL A 116 5.64 -1.40 -4.62
C VAL A 116 6.72 -0.74 -3.76
N PRO A 117 7.60 -1.48 -3.09
CA PRO A 117 8.66 -0.92 -2.29
C PRO A 117 9.59 -0.03 -3.12
N SER A 118 10.13 1.01 -2.49
CA SER A 118 11.08 1.92 -3.16
C SER A 118 12.31 1.15 -3.63
N GLY A 119 12.62 1.26 -4.92
CA GLY A 119 13.73 0.55 -5.54
C GLY A 119 13.39 -0.84 -6.08
N ALA A 120 12.22 -1.38 -5.78
CA ALA A 120 11.75 -2.64 -6.37
C ALA A 120 11.39 -2.46 -7.86
N ALA A 121 11.58 -3.52 -8.63
CA ALA A 121 11.18 -3.55 -10.03
C ALA A 121 9.65 -3.68 -10.16
N SER A 122 9.08 -2.90 -11.08
CA SER A 122 7.67 -3.08 -11.49
C SER A 122 7.57 -4.17 -12.56
N TRP A 123 6.38 -4.79 -12.69
CA TRP A 123 6.12 -5.78 -13.72
C TRP A 123 4.76 -5.57 -14.39
N ALA A 124 4.62 -6.09 -15.61
CA ALA A 124 3.35 -6.17 -16.33
C ALA A 124 3.39 -7.37 -17.29
N SER A 125 2.51 -8.34 -17.11
CA SER A 125 2.35 -9.41 -18.08
C SER A 125 1.41 -9.03 -19.21
N GLN A 126 1.56 -9.70 -20.35
CA GLN A 126 0.54 -9.66 -21.41
C GLN A 126 -0.70 -10.43 -20.95
N LEU A 127 -1.85 -10.14 -21.58
CA LEU A 127 -3.10 -10.89 -21.34
C LEU A 127 -2.92 -12.37 -21.67
N SER A 128 -3.43 -13.22 -20.79
CA SER A 128 -3.38 -14.69 -20.92
C SER A 128 -1.96 -15.27 -20.98
N GLN A 129 -0.98 -14.56 -20.41
CA GLN A 129 0.39 -15.03 -20.33
C GLN A 129 0.89 -15.11 -18.90
N ASP A 130 1.66 -16.15 -18.64
CA ASP A 130 2.39 -16.30 -17.39
C ASP A 130 3.49 -15.24 -17.26
N ILE A 131 3.77 -14.87 -16.02
CA ILE A 131 4.95 -14.06 -15.69
C ILE A 131 5.56 -14.55 -14.37
N SER A 132 6.88 -14.47 -14.26
CA SER A 132 7.62 -14.78 -13.03
C SER A 132 8.32 -13.51 -12.54
N VAL A 133 8.20 -13.24 -11.26
CA VAL A 133 8.75 -12.04 -10.63
C VAL A 133 9.56 -12.46 -9.41
N THR A 134 10.84 -12.10 -9.38
CA THR A 134 11.70 -12.28 -8.20
C THR A 134 11.61 -11.03 -7.35
N LEU A 135 11.36 -11.20 -6.05
CA LEU A 135 11.16 -10.11 -5.09
C LEU A 135 12.45 -9.83 -4.34
N ASP A 136 13.22 -8.88 -4.81
CA ASP A 136 14.56 -8.53 -4.30
C ASP A 136 14.55 -7.45 -3.20
N THR A 137 13.39 -6.85 -2.93
CA THR A 137 13.23 -5.76 -1.98
C THR A 137 12.16 -6.10 -0.94
N GLU A 138 12.48 -5.89 0.34
CA GLU A 138 11.53 -6.09 1.44
C GLU A 138 10.40 -5.06 1.37
N GLY A 139 9.17 -5.51 1.67
CA GLY A 139 8.00 -4.64 1.75
C GLY A 139 6.74 -5.25 1.18
N VAL A 140 5.77 -4.40 0.90
CA VAL A 140 4.46 -4.78 0.38
C VAL A 140 4.35 -4.40 -1.09
N TYR A 141 3.96 -5.37 -1.90
CA TYR A 141 3.69 -5.20 -3.33
C TYR A 141 2.21 -5.39 -3.58
N VAL A 142 1.56 -4.42 -4.19
CA VAL A 142 0.18 -4.53 -4.65
C VAL A 142 0.18 -4.72 -6.15
N TYR A 143 -0.63 -5.65 -6.62
CA TYR A 143 -0.79 -5.94 -8.04
C TYR A 143 -2.26 -6.12 -8.41
N GLN A 144 -2.56 -6.00 -9.67
CA GLN A 144 -3.92 -6.01 -10.21
C GLN A 144 -4.00 -6.75 -11.54
N CYS A 145 -5.21 -7.11 -11.91
CA CYS A 145 -5.56 -7.50 -13.28
C CYS A 145 -6.22 -6.30 -13.97
N ASP A 146 -5.60 -5.75 -15.01
CA ASP A 146 -6.10 -4.53 -15.67
C ASP A 146 -7.54 -4.64 -16.17
N PRO A 147 -7.95 -5.68 -16.92
CA PRO A 147 -9.32 -5.78 -17.40
C PRO A 147 -10.35 -5.96 -16.28
N HIS A 148 -9.95 -6.52 -15.14
CA HIS A 148 -10.87 -6.87 -14.06
C HIS A 148 -10.69 -6.03 -12.79
N LEU A 149 -9.99 -4.92 -12.88
CA LEU A 149 -9.79 -3.99 -11.75
C LEU A 149 -11.13 -3.49 -11.19
N ILE A 150 -12.11 -3.21 -12.05
CA ILE A 150 -13.46 -2.79 -11.65
C ILE A 150 -14.22 -3.87 -10.84
N MET A 151 -13.76 -5.12 -10.93
CA MET A 151 -14.28 -6.26 -10.18
C MET A 151 -13.43 -6.57 -8.94
N ALA A 152 -12.52 -5.66 -8.59
CA ALA A 152 -11.57 -5.78 -7.49
C ALA A 152 -10.61 -6.99 -7.60
N MET A 153 -10.25 -7.40 -8.84
CA MET A 153 -9.21 -8.41 -9.03
C MET A 153 -7.83 -7.81 -8.73
N VAL A 154 -7.49 -7.85 -7.47
CA VAL A 154 -6.23 -7.33 -6.91
C VAL A 154 -5.59 -8.37 -6.00
N GLY A 155 -4.29 -8.25 -5.76
CA GLY A 155 -3.58 -9.10 -4.82
C GLY A 155 -2.44 -8.37 -4.14
N VAL A 156 -1.93 -8.99 -3.07
CA VAL A 156 -0.87 -8.44 -2.23
C VAL A 156 0.20 -9.49 -1.96
N ILE A 157 1.45 -9.09 -2.09
CA ILE A 157 2.59 -9.88 -1.65
C ILE A 157 3.31 -9.11 -0.55
N GLN A 158 3.56 -9.75 0.58
CA GLN A 158 4.45 -9.26 1.61
C GLN A 158 5.79 -9.99 1.51
N ALA A 159 6.84 -9.33 1.03
CA ALA A 159 8.20 -9.84 1.05
C ALA A 159 8.89 -9.47 2.36
N VAL A 160 9.40 -10.46 3.10
CA VAL A 160 10.05 -10.26 4.39
C VAL A 160 11.50 -10.74 4.35
N SER A 161 12.37 -10.03 5.06
CA SER A 161 13.76 -10.46 5.23
C SER A 161 13.93 -11.22 6.54
N TYR A 162 14.51 -12.43 6.45
CA TYR A 162 14.74 -13.29 7.63
C TYR A 162 15.88 -12.82 8.53
N THR A 163 16.61 -11.79 8.17
CA THR A 163 17.78 -11.37 8.95
C THR A 163 17.44 -10.94 10.38
N HIS A 164 16.18 -10.59 10.67
CA HIS A 164 15.75 -10.18 11.99
C HIS A 164 15.30 -11.33 12.91
N LEU A 165 14.99 -12.52 12.38
CA LEU A 165 14.49 -13.63 13.19
C LEU A 165 15.59 -14.51 13.78
N ARG A 166 16.83 -14.46 13.29
CA ARG A 166 17.98 -15.21 13.82
C ARG A 166 18.70 -14.55 14.99
N ALA A 167 18.28 -13.36 15.40
CA ALA A 167 18.93 -12.60 16.49
C ALA A 167 18.39 -12.95 17.89
N HIS A 168 17.48 -13.90 18.03
CA HIS A 168 16.83 -14.26 19.30
C HIS A 168 16.93 -15.76 19.65
N GLU A 169 17.83 -16.54 19.01
CA GLU A 169 18.21 -17.88 19.47
C GLU A 169 19.55 -17.87 20.19
#